data_2c35e92a0033cf7e2c92664bd8d87a9e
#
_entry.id   2c35e92a0033cf7e2c92664bd8d87a9e
#
_cell.length_a   1.000
_cell.length_b   1.000
_cell.length_c   1.000
_cell.angle_alpha   90.00
_cell.angle_beta   90.00
_cell.angle_gamma   90.00
#
_symmetry.space_group_name_H-M   'P 1'
#
loop_
_entity.id
_entity.type
_entity.pdbx_description
1 polymer ?
#
loop_
_entity_poly.entity_id
_entity_poly.type
_entity_poly.pdbx_seq_one_letter_code
_entity_poly.pdbx_strand_id
1 'polypeptide(L)'
;MKSMVSVPIVRKRNMSNLDQVLKIYHHKIPSFLVPFFKSEELNRIDEVGMHCGMEYTSFPFYKDFKKYSRYEHSLGVALIVYHFTKNIKMTLSGLFHDIATPSFAHVIDFLKGDHDKQEATEEKTSLFIQRDQVIQDELVKLSLTTKDVDNYHLYPIADNDSPRLSADRLEYTLHNFYNYHFASLEEIKELYDDLTITFNEEGIEELAFKHIKLAKKFSLLTLKNSHVYVTDEDRYGMEYLARMLKKEISNGVIKEEDLYTTEKEVINKLLANSESKSSWFDFTSLDRITREDKPSSVLSFKISSKKRFIDPLVLNQGRISLLDEEVHKEISSFLEESFDYYLVRA
;
A
#
# COMPACT_ATOMS: atom_id res chain seq x y z
N MET A 1 17.77 -27.59 -27.89
CA MET A 1 16.47 -27.42 -27.20
C MET A 1 16.21 -25.92 -27.08
N LYS A 2 15.24 -25.38 -27.82
CA LYS A 2 14.86 -23.98 -27.75
C LYS A 2 14.06 -23.81 -26.43
N SER A 3 14.53 -22.95 -25.51
CA SER A 3 13.78 -22.55 -24.34
C SER A 3 12.49 -21.87 -24.83
N MET A 4 11.34 -22.46 -24.49
CA MET A 4 10.06 -21.77 -24.60
C MET A 4 10.09 -20.61 -23.61
N VAL A 5 10.31 -19.40 -24.09
CA VAL A 5 10.00 -18.17 -23.36
C VAL A 5 8.47 -18.17 -23.21
N SER A 6 7.98 -18.36 -22.00
CA SER A 6 6.55 -18.21 -21.71
C SER A 6 6.18 -16.74 -21.91
N VAL A 7 5.41 -16.47 -22.97
CA VAL A 7 4.81 -15.15 -23.17
C VAL A 7 3.92 -14.86 -21.96
N PRO A 8 4.12 -13.75 -21.22
CA PRO A 8 3.27 -13.41 -20.09
C PRO A 8 1.82 -13.30 -20.57
N ILE A 9 0.90 -13.96 -19.89
CA ILE A 9 -0.54 -13.84 -20.15
C ILE A 9 -0.96 -12.42 -19.73
N VAL A 10 -0.96 -11.49 -20.69
CA VAL A 10 -1.53 -10.16 -20.47
C VAL A 10 -3.01 -10.33 -20.17
N ARG A 11 -3.40 -10.25 -18.90
CA ARG A 11 -4.81 -10.27 -18.51
C ARG A 11 -5.51 -9.08 -19.17
N LYS A 12 -6.52 -9.33 -19.99
CA LYS A 12 -7.37 -8.27 -20.55
C LYS A 12 -8.13 -7.61 -19.39
N ARG A 13 -7.63 -6.46 -18.94
CA ARG A 13 -8.29 -5.66 -17.91
C ARG A 13 -9.30 -4.73 -18.56
N ASN A 14 -10.55 -4.82 -18.12
CA ASN A 14 -11.62 -3.90 -18.48
C ASN A 14 -12.50 -3.67 -17.25
N MET A 15 -13.41 -2.71 -17.31
CA MET A 15 -14.28 -2.36 -16.17
C MET A 15 -15.05 -3.52 -15.58
N SER A 16 -15.41 -4.55 -16.37
CA SER A 16 -16.15 -5.73 -15.86
C SER A 16 -15.27 -6.59 -14.93
N ASN A 17 -13.95 -6.59 -15.15
CA ASN A 17 -12.99 -7.41 -14.42
C ASN A 17 -12.29 -6.64 -13.30
N LEU A 18 -12.55 -5.33 -13.12
CA LEU A 18 -12.02 -4.55 -12.01
C LEU A 18 -12.71 -4.93 -10.69
N ASP A 19 -11.98 -4.78 -9.62
CA ASP A 19 -12.55 -4.83 -8.27
C ASP A 19 -13.70 -3.84 -8.11
N GLN A 20 -14.64 -4.14 -7.20
CA GLN A 20 -15.83 -3.35 -7.01
C GLN A 20 -15.54 -1.97 -6.42
N VAL A 21 -14.51 -1.86 -5.58
CA VAL A 21 -14.07 -0.59 -5.00
C VAL A 21 -13.51 0.34 -6.08
N LEU A 22 -12.68 -0.19 -7.00
CA LEU A 22 -12.12 0.60 -8.11
C LEU A 22 -13.22 1.20 -9.02
N LYS A 23 -14.38 0.52 -9.15
CA LYS A 23 -15.52 1.04 -9.92
C LYS A 23 -16.19 2.25 -9.29
N ILE A 24 -15.99 2.47 -7.99
CA ILE A 24 -16.47 3.66 -7.29
C ILE A 24 -15.66 4.87 -7.71
N TYR A 25 -14.34 4.73 -7.88
CA TYR A 25 -13.43 5.85 -8.12
C TYR A 25 -13.64 6.54 -9.48
N HIS A 26 -13.95 5.76 -10.51
CA HIS A 26 -14.25 6.31 -11.82
C HIS A 26 -15.14 5.35 -12.64
N HIS A 27 -16.12 5.92 -13.37
CA HIS A 27 -17.13 5.15 -14.11
C HIS A 27 -16.57 4.33 -15.29
N LYS A 28 -15.37 4.65 -15.78
CA LYS A 28 -14.66 3.91 -16.84
C LYS A 28 -13.14 4.12 -16.72
N ILE A 29 -12.37 3.18 -17.22
CA ILE A 29 -10.92 3.36 -17.37
C ILE A 29 -10.67 4.41 -18.46
N PRO A 30 -9.95 5.51 -18.18
CA PRO A 30 -9.52 6.47 -19.19
C PRO A 30 -8.72 5.81 -20.31
N SER A 31 -9.02 6.11 -21.56
CA SER A 31 -8.44 5.41 -22.72
C SER A 31 -6.91 5.50 -22.79
N PHE A 32 -6.32 6.60 -22.32
CA PHE A 32 -4.87 6.79 -22.31
C PHE A 32 -4.15 5.87 -21.29
N LEU A 33 -4.85 5.31 -20.28
CA LEU A 33 -4.27 4.36 -19.34
C LEU A 33 -4.15 2.94 -19.93
N VAL A 34 -5.04 2.59 -20.85
CA VAL A 34 -5.16 1.21 -21.36
C VAL A 34 -3.86 0.66 -21.99
N PRO A 35 -3.07 1.43 -22.77
CA PRO A 35 -1.80 0.96 -23.31
C PRO A 35 -0.79 0.54 -22.25
N PHE A 36 -0.74 1.22 -21.10
CA PHE A 36 0.18 0.91 -20.00
C PHE A 36 -0.08 -0.43 -19.33
N PHE A 37 -1.28 -1.02 -19.48
CA PHE A 37 -1.58 -2.36 -18.94
C PHE A 37 -0.76 -3.50 -19.58
N LYS A 38 -0.01 -3.20 -20.63
CA LYS A 38 0.94 -4.12 -21.25
C LYS A 38 2.35 -4.04 -20.64
N SER A 39 2.60 -3.07 -19.77
CA SER A 39 3.89 -2.88 -19.10
C SER A 39 4.22 -4.13 -18.26
N GLU A 40 5.45 -4.64 -18.41
CA GLU A 40 5.93 -5.77 -17.62
C GLU A 40 6.11 -5.37 -16.16
N GLU A 41 6.59 -4.15 -15.90
CA GLU A 41 6.82 -3.64 -14.55
C GLU A 41 5.53 -3.41 -13.77
N LEU A 42 4.50 -2.86 -14.40
CA LEU A 42 3.18 -2.77 -13.79
C LEU A 42 2.55 -4.16 -13.54
N ASN A 43 2.72 -5.10 -14.47
CA ASN A 43 2.24 -6.47 -14.27
C ASN A 43 3.05 -7.21 -13.19
N ARG A 44 4.32 -6.88 -12.96
CA ARG A 44 5.11 -7.40 -11.85
C ARG A 44 4.47 -7.08 -10.50
N ILE A 45 4.05 -5.84 -10.28
CA ILE A 45 3.44 -5.43 -9.00
C ILE A 45 2.00 -5.94 -8.81
N ASP A 46 1.40 -6.57 -9.82
CA ASP A 46 0.15 -7.34 -9.63
C ASP A 46 0.36 -8.65 -8.83
N GLU A 47 1.60 -9.11 -8.77
CA GLU A 47 2.02 -10.25 -7.95
C GLU A 47 2.75 -9.81 -6.66
N VAL A 48 2.54 -8.55 -6.22
CA VAL A 48 2.98 -8.01 -4.93
C VAL A 48 1.74 -7.59 -4.14
N GLY A 49 1.56 -8.18 -2.96
CA GLY A 49 0.41 -7.96 -2.10
C GLY A 49 0.47 -6.63 -1.35
N MET A 50 -0.70 -6.11 -0.97
CA MET A 50 -0.80 -4.88 -0.17
C MET A 50 -0.56 -5.10 1.33
N HIS A 51 -0.62 -6.35 1.81
CA HIS A 51 -0.53 -6.67 3.24
C HIS A 51 0.88 -7.15 3.67
N CYS A 52 1.92 -6.81 2.89
CA CYS A 52 3.31 -7.03 3.27
C CYS A 52 3.64 -8.50 3.64
N GLY A 53 3.00 -9.46 2.98
CA GLY A 53 3.18 -10.89 3.21
C GLY A 53 2.32 -11.46 4.36
N MET A 54 1.54 -10.65 5.08
CA MET A 54 0.68 -11.16 6.16
C MET A 54 -0.40 -12.11 5.65
N GLU A 55 -0.83 -11.97 4.40
CA GLU A 55 -1.75 -12.87 3.71
C GLU A 55 -1.23 -14.31 3.56
N TYR A 56 0.07 -14.55 3.74
CA TYR A 56 0.67 -15.90 3.75
C TYR A 56 0.66 -16.56 5.13
N THR A 57 0.38 -15.80 6.19
CA THR A 57 0.37 -16.29 7.57
C THR A 57 -0.92 -17.05 7.90
N SER A 58 -0.95 -17.71 9.05
CA SER A 58 -2.14 -18.35 9.60
C SER A 58 -2.93 -17.43 10.56
N PHE A 59 -2.59 -16.17 10.66
CA PHE A 59 -3.33 -15.22 11.50
C PHE A 59 -4.81 -15.15 11.06
N PRO A 60 -5.76 -15.34 11.98
CA PRO A 60 -7.18 -15.40 11.64
C PRO A 60 -7.71 -14.19 10.88
N PHE A 61 -7.18 -13.00 11.19
CA PHE A 61 -7.60 -11.75 10.59
C PHE A 61 -7.36 -11.69 9.08
N TYR A 62 -6.26 -12.29 8.58
CA TYR A 62 -5.88 -12.21 7.16
C TYR A 62 -6.42 -13.34 6.28
N LYS A 63 -7.10 -14.35 6.86
CA LYS A 63 -7.51 -15.58 6.14
C LYS A 63 -8.52 -15.35 5.01
N ASP A 64 -9.44 -14.42 5.19
CA ASP A 64 -10.58 -14.22 4.29
C ASP A 64 -10.43 -12.98 3.40
N PHE A 65 -9.23 -12.40 3.34
CA PHE A 65 -9.00 -11.22 2.52
C PHE A 65 -9.03 -11.56 1.04
N LYS A 66 -9.68 -10.69 0.28
CA LYS A 66 -9.58 -10.75 -1.17
C LYS A 66 -8.17 -10.35 -1.59
N LYS A 67 -7.68 -10.96 -2.67
CA LYS A 67 -6.41 -10.53 -3.27
C LYS A 67 -6.52 -9.05 -3.59
N TYR A 68 -5.60 -8.28 -3.04
CA TYR A 68 -5.43 -6.85 -3.27
C TYR A 68 -3.95 -6.59 -3.55
N SER A 69 -3.63 -6.19 -4.77
CA SER A 69 -2.26 -6.04 -5.25
C SER A 69 -1.83 -4.59 -5.32
N ARG A 70 -0.52 -4.36 -5.33
CA ARG A 70 0.06 -3.04 -5.57
C ARG A 70 -0.34 -2.45 -6.93
N TYR A 71 -0.60 -3.30 -7.92
CA TYR A 71 -1.14 -2.83 -9.20
C TYR A 71 -2.58 -2.30 -9.06
N GLU A 72 -3.45 -3.01 -8.33
CA GLU A 72 -4.83 -2.56 -8.12
C GLU A 72 -4.86 -1.25 -7.34
N HIS A 73 -4.01 -1.13 -6.31
CA HIS A 73 -3.79 0.12 -5.59
C HIS A 73 -3.33 1.25 -6.53
N SER A 74 -2.26 1.07 -7.28
CA SER A 74 -1.74 2.08 -8.22
C SER A 74 -2.77 2.51 -9.27
N LEU A 75 -3.55 1.55 -9.79
CA LEU A 75 -4.66 1.86 -10.70
C LEU A 75 -5.75 2.66 -9.98
N GLY A 76 -6.10 2.30 -8.75
CA GLY A 76 -7.06 3.03 -7.93
C GLY A 76 -6.63 4.48 -7.68
N VAL A 77 -5.37 4.70 -7.30
CA VAL A 77 -4.78 6.04 -7.14
C VAL A 77 -4.90 6.84 -8.44
N ALA A 78 -4.52 6.24 -9.58
CA ALA A 78 -4.64 6.90 -10.88
C ALA A 78 -6.10 7.26 -11.23
N LEU A 79 -7.06 6.40 -10.93
CA LEU A 79 -8.49 6.65 -11.17
C LEU A 79 -9.02 7.79 -10.30
N ILE A 80 -8.63 7.85 -9.02
CA ILE A 80 -8.97 8.94 -8.09
C ILE A 80 -8.39 10.25 -8.59
N VAL A 81 -7.08 10.29 -8.88
CA VAL A 81 -6.42 11.50 -9.39
C VAL A 81 -7.10 11.99 -10.66
N TYR A 82 -7.38 11.09 -11.61
CA TYR A 82 -8.07 11.48 -12.85
C TYR A 82 -9.51 11.92 -12.61
N HIS A 83 -10.21 11.32 -11.65
CA HIS A 83 -11.56 11.72 -11.30
C HIS A 83 -11.62 13.20 -10.91
N PHE A 84 -10.73 13.62 -10.02
CA PHE A 84 -10.75 14.97 -9.44
C PHE A 84 -10.03 16.02 -10.29
N THR A 85 -8.95 15.65 -10.99
CA THR A 85 -8.06 16.66 -11.63
C THR A 85 -8.16 16.69 -13.15
N LYS A 86 -8.53 15.58 -13.80
CA LYS A 86 -8.42 15.36 -15.25
C LYS A 86 -7.01 15.59 -15.82
N ASN A 87 -6.00 15.64 -14.98
CA ASN A 87 -4.61 15.89 -15.34
C ASN A 87 -3.90 14.56 -15.66
N ILE A 88 -3.49 14.36 -16.92
CA ILE A 88 -2.86 13.14 -17.39
C ILE A 88 -1.52 12.89 -16.70
N LYS A 89 -0.67 13.92 -16.56
CA LYS A 89 0.65 13.83 -15.94
C LYS A 89 0.53 13.38 -14.47
N MET A 90 -0.31 14.06 -13.70
CA MET A 90 -0.58 13.70 -12.29
C MET A 90 -1.17 12.31 -12.16
N THR A 91 -2.07 11.90 -13.08
CA THR A 91 -2.67 10.56 -13.10
C THR A 91 -1.63 9.48 -13.34
N LEU A 92 -0.70 9.69 -14.29
CA LEU A 92 0.36 8.72 -14.56
C LEU A 92 1.39 8.67 -13.43
N SER A 93 1.67 9.79 -12.78
CA SER A 93 2.51 9.78 -11.58
C SER A 93 1.90 8.93 -10.46
N GLY A 94 0.58 9.05 -10.25
CA GLY A 94 -0.15 8.15 -9.34
C GLY A 94 -0.16 6.68 -9.80
N LEU A 95 -0.20 6.40 -11.12
CA LEU A 95 -0.12 5.03 -11.64
C LEU A 95 1.25 4.38 -11.36
N PHE A 96 2.32 5.16 -11.40
CA PHE A 96 3.69 4.65 -11.31
C PHE A 96 4.32 4.76 -9.92
N HIS A 97 3.65 5.36 -8.93
CA HIS A 97 4.26 5.62 -7.64
C HIS A 97 4.83 4.35 -6.97
N ASP A 98 4.11 3.25 -7.09
CA ASP A 98 4.47 1.94 -6.51
C ASP A 98 5.19 0.99 -7.50
N ILE A 99 5.54 1.45 -8.72
CA ILE A 99 6.09 0.59 -9.77
C ILE A 99 7.41 -0.10 -9.36
N ALA A 100 8.16 0.48 -8.45
CA ALA A 100 9.41 -0.06 -7.92
C ALA A 100 9.25 -0.81 -6.60
N THR A 101 8.04 -0.97 -6.08
CA THR A 101 7.80 -1.67 -4.82
C THR A 101 8.34 -3.10 -4.88
N PRO A 102 9.20 -3.50 -3.92
CA PRO A 102 9.74 -4.84 -3.85
C PRO A 102 8.71 -5.86 -3.38
N SER A 103 9.00 -7.15 -3.57
CA SER A 103 8.24 -8.25 -2.98
C SER A 103 8.11 -8.08 -1.47
N PHE A 104 6.92 -8.29 -0.93
CA PHE A 104 6.55 -8.04 0.47
C PHE A 104 6.63 -6.57 0.90
N ALA A 105 6.72 -5.65 -0.06
CA ALA A 105 6.57 -4.20 0.12
C ALA A 105 7.38 -3.64 1.31
N HIS A 106 6.71 -3.08 2.33
CA HIS A 106 7.35 -2.42 3.48
C HIS A 106 8.18 -3.34 4.39
N VAL A 107 8.17 -4.66 4.19
CA VAL A 107 9.11 -5.57 4.89
C VAL A 107 10.57 -5.19 4.58
N ILE A 108 10.86 -4.59 3.40
CA ILE A 108 12.20 -4.11 3.05
C ILE A 108 12.68 -2.99 3.99
N ASP A 109 11.78 -2.17 4.51
CA ASP A 109 12.11 -1.08 5.43
C ASP A 109 12.63 -1.64 6.76
N PHE A 110 11.99 -2.71 7.27
CA PHE A 110 12.47 -3.46 8.42
C PHE A 110 13.83 -4.12 8.15
N LEU A 111 14.02 -4.68 6.96
CA LEU A 111 15.30 -5.29 6.56
C LEU A 111 16.44 -4.28 6.55
N LYS A 112 16.18 -3.04 6.08
CA LYS A 112 17.16 -1.93 6.07
C LYS A 112 17.27 -1.21 7.42
N GLY A 113 16.38 -1.48 8.39
CA GLY A 113 16.31 -0.78 9.67
C GLY A 113 15.68 0.61 9.60
N ASP A 114 14.89 0.89 8.57
CA ASP A 114 14.21 2.17 8.31
C ASP A 114 12.67 2.08 8.45
N HIS A 115 12.21 1.19 9.34
CA HIS A 115 10.78 0.91 9.55
C HIS A 115 9.97 2.12 10.05
N ASP A 116 10.63 3.13 10.62
CA ASP A 116 9.95 4.34 11.08
C ASP A 116 9.65 5.33 9.94
N LYS A 117 10.46 5.37 8.87
CA LYS A 117 10.26 6.26 7.71
C LYS A 117 9.46 5.60 6.59
N GLN A 118 9.80 4.35 6.24
CA GLN A 118 9.17 3.56 5.18
C GLN A 118 9.24 4.21 3.78
N GLU A 119 10.41 4.73 3.40
CA GLU A 119 10.65 5.41 2.12
C GLU A 119 11.46 4.57 1.11
N ALA A 120 12.03 3.43 1.54
CA ALA A 120 12.92 2.60 0.71
C ALA A 120 12.24 1.98 -0.53
N THR A 121 10.90 1.97 -0.57
CA THR A 121 10.11 1.43 -1.70
C THR A 121 10.12 2.32 -2.93
N GLU A 122 10.44 3.62 -2.79
CA GLU A 122 10.31 4.64 -3.86
C GLU A 122 11.62 4.94 -4.60
N GLU A 123 12.78 4.57 -4.01
CA GLU A 123 14.13 4.95 -4.50
C GLU A 123 14.40 4.60 -5.97
N LYS A 124 13.71 3.62 -6.54
CA LYS A 124 13.97 3.08 -7.88
C LYS A 124 12.89 3.41 -8.92
N THR A 125 11.90 4.22 -8.59
CA THR A 125 10.75 4.51 -9.47
C THR A 125 11.20 4.97 -10.87
N SER A 126 12.10 5.96 -10.97
CA SER A 126 12.64 6.43 -12.25
C SER A 126 13.26 5.30 -13.07
N LEU A 127 14.03 4.40 -12.43
CA LEU A 127 14.71 3.29 -13.10
C LEU A 127 13.70 2.29 -13.70
N PHE A 128 12.66 1.94 -12.93
CA PHE A 128 11.63 1.00 -13.37
C PHE A 128 10.81 1.57 -14.54
N ILE A 129 10.47 2.85 -14.49
CA ILE A 129 9.81 3.55 -15.60
C ILE A 129 10.72 3.57 -16.84
N GLN A 130 12.01 3.87 -16.68
CA GLN A 130 12.95 4.00 -17.82
C GLN A 130 13.24 2.69 -18.53
N ARG A 131 13.29 1.57 -17.81
CA ARG A 131 13.62 0.26 -18.40
C ARG A 131 12.45 -0.42 -19.10
N ASP A 132 11.21 0.04 -18.85
CA ASP A 132 10.01 -0.51 -19.49
C ASP A 132 9.72 0.20 -20.82
N GLN A 133 9.95 -0.51 -21.94
CA GLN A 133 9.80 0.07 -23.28
C GLN A 133 8.36 0.47 -23.58
N VAL A 134 7.35 -0.26 -23.06
CA VAL A 134 5.94 0.08 -23.24
C VAL A 134 5.63 1.41 -22.59
N ILE A 135 6.13 1.64 -21.37
CA ILE A 135 5.94 2.90 -20.66
C ILE A 135 6.59 4.03 -21.45
N GLN A 136 7.85 3.86 -21.88
CA GLN A 136 8.57 4.90 -22.63
C GLN A 136 7.86 5.28 -23.94
N ASP A 137 7.41 4.28 -24.72
CA ASP A 137 6.70 4.52 -25.98
C ASP A 137 5.37 5.28 -25.77
N GLU A 138 4.62 4.96 -24.73
CA GLU A 138 3.35 5.62 -24.42
C GLU A 138 3.56 7.04 -23.85
N LEU A 139 4.59 7.26 -23.05
CA LEU A 139 4.95 8.59 -22.55
C LEU A 139 5.30 9.52 -23.72
N VAL A 140 6.09 9.04 -24.71
CA VAL A 140 6.41 9.83 -25.92
C VAL A 140 5.15 10.21 -26.71
N LYS A 141 4.20 9.29 -26.88
CA LYS A 141 2.90 9.59 -27.55
C LYS A 141 2.09 10.66 -26.83
N LEU A 142 2.23 10.74 -25.51
CA LEU A 142 1.58 11.75 -24.67
C LEU A 142 2.40 13.04 -24.55
N SER A 143 3.57 13.14 -25.21
CA SER A 143 4.52 14.25 -25.08
C SER A 143 5.00 14.45 -23.64
N LEU A 144 5.18 13.35 -22.90
CA LEU A 144 5.70 13.29 -21.54
C LEU A 144 7.06 12.58 -21.50
N THR A 145 7.80 12.84 -20.41
CA THR A 145 9.07 12.20 -20.10
C THR A 145 8.94 11.46 -18.76
N THR A 146 9.90 10.59 -18.44
CA THR A 146 9.98 9.96 -17.11
C THR A 146 9.93 10.99 -15.98
N LYS A 147 10.63 12.10 -16.12
CA LYS A 147 10.68 13.18 -15.12
C LYS A 147 9.34 13.84 -14.81
N ASP A 148 8.40 13.71 -15.71
CA ASP A 148 7.05 14.24 -15.52
C ASP A 148 6.18 13.36 -14.61
N VAL A 149 6.58 12.08 -14.38
CA VAL A 149 5.74 11.07 -13.76
C VAL A 149 6.44 10.20 -12.71
N ASP A 150 7.76 10.39 -12.49
CA ASP A 150 8.58 9.58 -11.57
C ASP A 150 8.57 10.05 -10.11
N ASN A 151 7.94 11.20 -9.82
CA ASN A 151 7.83 11.74 -8.47
C ASN A 151 6.41 12.25 -8.22
N TYR A 152 5.60 11.43 -7.56
CA TYR A 152 4.20 11.76 -7.27
C TYR A 152 4.03 12.79 -6.15
N HIS A 153 5.04 13.01 -5.30
CA HIS A 153 5.06 14.07 -4.27
C HIS A 153 5.03 15.50 -4.88
N LEU A 154 5.35 15.64 -6.17
CA LEU A 154 5.18 16.92 -6.87
C LEU A 154 3.70 17.28 -7.10
N TYR A 155 2.80 16.36 -6.83
CA TYR A 155 1.36 16.47 -7.12
C TYR A 155 0.54 16.28 -5.85
N PRO A 156 0.17 17.34 -5.13
CA PRO A 156 -0.44 17.27 -3.80
C PRO A 156 -1.74 16.45 -3.71
N ILE A 157 -2.49 16.33 -4.83
CA ILE A 157 -3.68 15.47 -4.88
C ILE A 157 -3.28 14.00 -4.98
N ALA A 158 -2.15 13.66 -5.65
CA ALA A 158 -1.68 12.27 -5.73
C ALA A 158 -1.11 11.85 -4.39
N ASP A 159 -0.15 12.62 -3.83
CA ASP A 159 0.36 12.45 -2.48
C ASP A 159 0.72 13.79 -1.82
N ASN A 160 0.70 13.81 -0.48
CA ASN A 160 1.02 14.96 0.37
C ASN A 160 1.46 14.47 1.76
N ASP A 161 1.85 15.38 2.64
CA ASP A 161 2.31 15.03 3.98
C ASP A 161 1.17 14.50 4.87
N SER A 162 1.47 13.43 5.62
CA SER A 162 0.56 12.94 6.67
C SER A 162 0.39 14.03 7.76
N PRO A 163 -0.81 14.23 8.32
CA PRO A 163 -2.02 13.40 8.20
C PRO A 163 -3.04 13.86 7.13
N ARG A 164 -2.61 14.62 6.14
CA ARG A 164 -3.47 15.16 5.08
C ARG A 164 -4.03 14.05 4.19
N LEU A 165 -5.14 14.32 3.51
CA LEU A 165 -5.80 13.36 2.62
C LEU A 165 -5.26 13.52 1.18
N SER A 166 -4.60 12.47 0.67
CA SER A 166 -4.17 12.32 -0.72
C SER A 166 -4.91 11.18 -1.41
N ALA A 167 -4.78 11.07 -2.74
CA ALA A 167 -5.36 9.95 -3.50
C ALA A 167 -4.76 8.61 -3.09
N ASP A 168 -3.44 8.56 -2.82
CA ASP A 168 -2.74 7.38 -2.31
C ASP A 168 -3.37 6.92 -0.98
N ARG A 169 -3.41 7.79 0.03
CA ARG A 169 -3.99 7.47 1.34
C ARG A 169 -5.47 7.15 1.28
N LEU A 170 -6.23 7.83 0.43
CA LEU A 170 -7.65 7.57 0.23
C LEU A 170 -7.88 6.17 -0.36
N GLU A 171 -7.10 5.80 -1.37
CA GLU A 171 -7.28 4.53 -2.07
C GLU A 171 -7.10 3.34 -1.14
N TYR A 172 -5.93 3.20 -0.49
CA TYR A 172 -5.70 2.05 0.39
C TYR A 172 -6.63 2.06 1.62
N THR A 173 -7.07 3.25 2.06
CA THR A 173 -8.00 3.38 3.19
C THR A 173 -9.37 2.84 2.83
N LEU A 174 -9.94 3.28 1.72
CA LEU A 174 -11.27 2.83 1.29
C LEU A 174 -11.28 1.35 0.88
N HIS A 175 -10.22 0.89 0.22
CA HIS A 175 -10.08 -0.51 -0.15
C HIS A 175 -9.98 -1.41 1.09
N ASN A 176 -9.22 -1.00 2.10
CA ASN A 176 -9.12 -1.72 3.35
C ASN A 176 -10.41 -1.65 4.19
N PHE A 177 -11.22 -0.60 4.11
CA PHE A 177 -12.57 -0.63 4.71
C PHE A 177 -13.39 -1.80 4.17
N TYR A 178 -13.28 -2.07 2.88
CA TYR A 178 -13.97 -3.20 2.25
C TYR A 178 -13.36 -4.55 2.65
N ASN A 179 -12.04 -4.68 2.55
CA ASN A 179 -11.34 -5.92 2.87
C ASN A 179 -11.47 -6.32 4.34
N TYR A 180 -11.42 -5.34 5.24
CA TYR A 180 -11.54 -5.56 6.69
C TYR A 180 -13.00 -5.60 7.17
N HIS A 181 -13.96 -5.48 6.26
CA HIS A 181 -15.40 -5.45 6.57
C HIS A 181 -15.81 -4.31 7.53
N PHE A 182 -15.11 -3.18 7.47
CA PHE A 182 -15.42 -2.00 8.27
C PHE A 182 -16.51 -1.13 7.64
N ALA A 183 -16.68 -1.19 6.30
CA ALA A 183 -17.74 -0.51 5.59
C ALA A 183 -18.20 -1.31 4.35
N SER A 184 -19.47 -1.16 4.00
CA SER A 184 -20.06 -1.69 2.77
C SER A 184 -19.64 -0.86 1.55
N LEU A 185 -19.85 -1.40 0.35
CA LEU A 185 -19.59 -0.66 -0.90
C LEU A 185 -20.44 0.61 -1.03
N GLU A 186 -21.67 0.57 -0.52
CA GLU A 186 -22.59 1.71 -0.49
C GLU A 186 -22.04 2.82 0.42
N GLU A 187 -21.53 2.45 1.60
CA GLU A 187 -20.93 3.42 2.54
C GLU A 187 -19.62 4.00 1.99
N ILE A 188 -18.78 3.17 1.34
CA ILE A 188 -17.57 3.62 0.68
C ILE A 188 -17.90 4.61 -0.45
N LYS A 189 -18.95 4.30 -1.24
CA LYS A 189 -19.42 5.19 -2.29
C LYS A 189 -19.96 6.51 -1.72
N GLU A 190 -20.72 6.47 -0.63
CA GLU A 190 -21.20 7.67 0.06
C GLU A 190 -20.05 8.58 0.51
N LEU A 191 -19.00 8.00 1.11
CA LEU A 191 -17.80 8.73 1.52
C LEU A 191 -17.06 9.33 0.32
N TYR A 192 -16.91 8.56 -0.76
CA TYR A 192 -16.22 9.01 -1.96
C TYR A 192 -16.95 10.12 -2.72
N ASP A 193 -18.27 10.02 -2.86
CA ASP A 193 -19.12 11.01 -3.56
C ASP A 193 -19.14 12.36 -2.81
N ASP A 194 -18.83 12.37 -1.52
CA ASP A 194 -18.77 13.59 -0.71
C ASP A 194 -17.46 14.36 -0.88
N LEU A 195 -16.46 13.79 -1.54
CA LEU A 195 -15.16 14.42 -1.68
C LEU A 195 -15.17 15.56 -2.72
N THR A 196 -14.26 16.50 -2.52
CA THR A 196 -13.96 17.61 -3.42
C THR A 196 -12.49 18.02 -3.26
N ILE A 197 -11.99 18.92 -4.09
CA ILE A 197 -10.70 19.59 -3.90
C ILE A 197 -10.93 20.95 -3.26
N THR A 198 -10.07 21.31 -2.29
CA THR A 198 -9.97 22.65 -1.72
C THR A 198 -8.52 22.99 -1.44
N PHE A 199 -8.25 24.21 -0.99
CA PHE A 199 -6.93 24.61 -0.51
C PHE A 199 -6.86 24.39 1.02
N ASN A 200 -5.75 23.83 1.47
CA ASN A 200 -5.47 23.64 2.87
C ASN A 200 -4.93 24.94 3.52
N GLU A 201 -4.54 24.84 4.78
CA GLU A 201 -3.99 25.94 5.61
C GLU A 201 -2.70 26.55 5.06
N GLU A 202 -2.01 25.85 4.16
CA GLU A 202 -0.77 26.29 3.49
C GLU A 202 -1.03 26.81 2.06
N GLY A 203 -2.30 26.81 1.62
CA GLY A 203 -2.66 27.21 0.25
C GLY A 203 -2.34 26.16 -0.81
N ILE A 204 -2.20 24.87 -0.40
CA ILE A 204 -1.93 23.73 -1.28
C ILE A 204 -3.24 22.98 -1.51
N GLU A 205 -3.48 22.50 -2.73
CA GLU A 205 -4.66 21.68 -3.07
C GLU A 205 -4.65 20.37 -2.26
N GLU A 206 -5.79 20.00 -1.70
CA GLU A 206 -6.01 18.80 -0.92
C GLU A 206 -7.42 18.24 -1.14
N LEU A 207 -7.59 16.93 -1.05
CA LEU A 207 -8.91 16.29 -1.00
C LEU A 207 -9.60 16.63 0.33
N ALA A 208 -10.89 16.99 0.28
CA ALA A 208 -11.68 17.40 1.43
C ALA A 208 -13.09 16.83 1.35
N PHE A 209 -13.72 16.65 2.49
CA PHE A 209 -15.15 16.34 2.58
C PHE A 209 -15.99 17.60 2.50
N LYS A 210 -17.14 17.52 1.85
CA LYS A 210 -18.13 18.61 1.84
C LYS A 210 -18.90 18.72 3.16
N HIS A 211 -19.10 17.57 3.86
CA HIS A 211 -19.92 17.49 5.05
C HIS A 211 -19.18 16.92 6.26
N ILE A 212 -19.25 17.63 7.40
CA ILE A 212 -18.64 17.23 8.69
C ILE A 212 -18.99 15.78 9.06
N LYS A 213 -20.26 15.39 8.91
CA LYS A 213 -20.72 14.04 9.27
C LYS A 213 -19.95 12.93 8.54
N LEU A 214 -19.65 13.12 7.26
CA LEU A 214 -18.94 12.13 6.45
C LEU A 214 -17.43 12.18 6.70
N ALA A 215 -16.86 13.37 6.91
CA ALA A 215 -15.48 13.52 7.37
C ALA A 215 -15.25 12.81 8.71
N LYS A 216 -16.14 13.00 9.68
CA LYS A 216 -16.12 12.28 10.99
C LYS A 216 -16.18 10.78 10.79
N LYS A 217 -17.19 10.27 10.05
CA LYS A 217 -17.34 8.84 9.75
C LYS A 217 -16.06 8.25 9.12
N PHE A 218 -15.50 8.94 8.13
CA PHE A 218 -14.26 8.53 7.47
C PHE A 218 -13.09 8.49 8.44
N SER A 219 -12.86 9.53 9.23
CA SER A 219 -11.74 9.60 10.18
C SER A 219 -11.81 8.49 11.23
N LEU A 220 -12.98 8.24 11.82
CA LEU A 220 -13.18 7.17 12.81
C LEU A 220 -12.99 5.76 12.19
N LEU A 221 -13.44 5.53 10.96
CA LEU A 221 -13.18 4.28 10.24
C LEU A 221 -11.70 4.13 9.89
N THR A 222 -11.02 5.22 9.52
CA THR A 222 -9.57 5.21 9.23
C THR A 222 -8.77 4.83 10.47
N LEU A 223 -9.16 5.28 11.66
CA LEU A 223 -8.52 4.86 12.91
C LEU A 223 -8.64 3.35 13.14
N LYS A 224 -9.74 2.70 12.74
CA LYS A 224 -9.82 1.22 12.78
C LYS A 224 -8.77 0.57 11.87
N ASN A 225 -8.57 1.08 10.63
CA ASN A 225 -7.47 0.61 9.78
C ASN A 225 -6.12 0.84 10.46
N SER A 226 -5.94 2.02 11.08
CA SER A 226 -4.70 2.40 11.77
C SER A 226 -4.35 1.44 12.89
N HIS A 227 -5.34 0.99 13.66
CA HIS A 227 -5.14 -0.04 14.68
C HIS A 227 -4.74 -1.38 14.09
N VAL A 228 -5.24 -1.77 12.89
CA VAL A 228 -4.78 -3.00 12.20
C VAL A 228 -3.29 -2.92 11.89
N TYR A 229 -2.80 -1.78 11.37
CA TYR A 229 -1.39 -1.59 10.99
C TYR A 229 -0.41 -1.58 12.17
N VAL A 230 -0.91 -1.53 13.39
CA VAL A 230 -0.08 -1.56 14.61
C VAL A 230 -0.42 -2.75 15.52
N THR A 231 -1.19 -3.72 15.03
CA THR A 231 -1.46 -4.96 15.79
C THR A 231 -0.17 -5.72 16.09
N ASP A 232 -0.21 -6.53 17.11
CA ASP A 232 0.91 -7.37 17.50
C ASP A 232 1.28 -8.36 16.40
N GLU A 233 0.28 -8.90 15.71
CA GLU A 233 0.42 -9.84 14.59
C GLU A 233 1.11 -9.17 13.40
N ASP A 234 0.68 -7.97 13.00
CA ASP A 234 1.24 -7.23 11.87
C ASP A 234 2.72 -6.89 12.12
N ARG A 235 3.01 -6.27 13.28
CA ARG A 235 4.37 -5.88 13.66
C ARG A 235 5.30 -7.09 13.77
N TYR A 236 4.84 -8.16 14.45
CA TYR A 236 5.64 -9.37 14.61
C TYR A 236 5.90 -10.07 13.28
N GLY A 237 4.86 -10.23 12.46
CA GLY A 237 4.96 -10.91 11.17
C GLY A 237 5.91 -10.19 10.22
N MET A 238 5.82 -8.86 10.11
CA MET A 238 6.72 -8.06 9.26
C MET A 238 8.18 -8.15 9.74
N GLU A 239 8.44 -8.03 11.04
CA GLU A 239 9.79 -8.16 11.60
C GLU A 239 10.35 -9.58 11.41
N TYR A 240 9.51 -10.62 11.64
CA TYR A 240 9.92 -12.01 11.42
C TYR A 240 10.31 -12.24 9.95
N LEU A 241 9.46 -11.81 9.01
CA LEU A 241 9.71 -11.96 7.58
C LEU A 241 10.98 -11.21 7.15
N ALA A 242 11.16 -9.97 7.63
CA ALA A 242 12.36 -9.18 7.35
C ALA A 242 13.64 -9.86 7.82
N ARG A 243 13.67 -10.38 9.05
CA ARG A 243 14.82 -11.13 9.58
C ARG A 243 15.09 -12.41 8.80
N MET A 244 14.04 -13.13 8.43
CA MET A 244 14.15 -14.33 7.61
C MET A 244 14.78 -13.98 6.24
N LEU A 245 14.25 -12.99 5.52
CA LEU A 245 14.79 -12.57 4.24
C LEU A 245 16.24 -12.09 4.35
N LYS A 246 16.58 -11.33 5.39
CA LYS A 246 17.95 -10.88 5.66
C LYS A 246 18.92 -12.05 5.86
N LYS A 247 18.51 -13.06 6.63
CA LYS A 247 19.29 -14.29 6.81
C LYS A 247 19.51 -14.99 5.47
N GLU A 248 18.45 -15.14 4.67
CA GLU A 248 18.54 -15.89 3.41
C GLU A 248 19.32 -15.14 2.32
N ILE A 249 19.35 -13.80 2.36
CA ILE A 249 20.28 -13.00 1.56
C ILE A 249 21.72 -13.25 2.00
N SER A 250 21.99 -13.23 3.31
CA SER A 250 23.33 -13.48 3.85
C SER A 250 23.84 -14.89 3.55
N ASN A 251 22.94 -15.86 3.48
CA ASN A 251 23.24 -17.25 3.12
C ASN A 251 23.38 -17.48 1.59
N GLY A 252 23.08 -16.45 0.77
CA GLY A 252 23.11 -16.54 -0.69
C GLY A 252 21.99 -17.38 -1.32
N VAL A 253 20.92 -17.68 -0.57
CA VAL A 253 19.72 -18.38 -1.08
C VAL A 253 18.93 -17.47 -2.01
N ILE A 254 18.78 -16.19 -1.64
CA ILE A 254 18.23 -15.12 -2.46
C ILE A 254 19.23 -13.96 -2.52
N LYS A 255 19.08 -13.08 -3.51
CA LYS A 255 19.83 -11.82 -3.64
C LYS A 255 18.90 -10.64 -3.41
N GLU A 256 19.48 -9.47 -3.12
CA GLU A 256 18.67 -8.24 -2.99
C GLU A 256 17.87 -7.93 -4.28
N GLU A 257 18.46 -8.22 -5.46
CA GLU A 257 17.78 -8.01 -6.74
C GLU A 257 16.54 -8.89 -6.89
N ASP A 258 16.51 -10.07 -6.26
CA ASP A 258 15.37 -10.97 -6.28
C ASP A 258 14.13 -10.37 -5.61
N LEU A 259 14.33 -9.47 -4.64
CA LEU A 259 13.22 -8.75 -4.00
C LEU A 259 12.48 -7.82 -4.96
N TYR A 260 13.08 -7.47 -6.10
CA TYR A 260 12.44 -6.68 -7.16
C TYR A 260 11.84 -7.55 -8.29
N THR A 261 11.60 -8.82 -8.00
CA THR A 261 10.80 -9.74 -8.83
C THR A 261 9.38 -9.88 -8.23
N THR A 262 8.71 -11.00 -8.42
CA THR A 262 7.41 -11.28 -7.81
C THR A 262 7.57 -12.01 -6.47
N GLU A 263 6.59 -11.88 -5.56
CA GLU A 263 6.58 -12.67 -4.31
C GLU A 263 6.67 -14.16 -4.58
N LYS A 264 5.98 -14.65 -5.61
CA LYS A 264 6.02 -16.05 -6.03
C LYS A 264 7.44 -16.51 -6.41
N GLU A 265 8.22 -15.68 -7.10
CA GLU A 265 9.60 -16.01 -7.47
C GLU A 265 10.51 -16.08 -6.25
N VAL A 266 10.39 -15.13 -5.32
CA VAL A 266 11.12 -15.16 -4.05
C VAL A 266 10.74 -16.40 -3.24
N ILE A 267 9.45 -16.68 -3.07
CA ILE A 267 8.96 -17.87 -2.34
C ILE A 267 9.49 -19.15 -2.98
N ASN A 268 9.49 -19.28 -4.31
CA ASN A 268 10.03 -20.45 -4.99
C ASN A 268 11.52 -20.67 -4.68
N LYS A 269 12.32 -19.62 -4.59
CA LYS A 269 13.73 -19.71 -4.20
C LYS A 269 13.90 -20.17 -2.75
N LEU A 270 13.09 -19.61 -1.83
CA LEU A 270 13.08 -20.04 -0.44
C LEU A 270 12.70 -21.53 -0.30
N LEU A 271 11.70 -21.98 -1.04
CA LEU A 271 11.22 -23.38 -1.01
C LEU A 271 12.21 -24.38 -1.65
N ALA A 272 13.11 -23.91 -2.51
CA ALA A 272 14.12 -24.76 -3.16
C ALA A 272 15.28 -25.17 -2.21
N ASN A 273 15.49 -24.46 -1.11
CA ASN A 273 16.50 -24.74 -0.10
C ASN A 273 15.83 -25.31 1.16
N SER A 274 16.37 -26.37 1.76
CA SER A 274 15.72 -27.09 2.88
C SER A 274 15.61 -26.24 4.14
N GLU A 275 16.60 -25.41 4.45
CA GLU A 275 16.63 -24.58 5.65
C GLU A 275 15.67 -23.40 5.52
N SER A 276 15.75 -22.65 4.42
CA SER A 276 14.85 -21.52 4.16
C SER A 276 13.39 -21.96 3.97
N LYS A 277 13.17 -23.16 3.42
CA LYS A 277 11.85 -23.78 3.37
C LYS A 277 11.25 -23.99 4.76
N SER A 278 12.04 -24.46 5.73
CA SER A 278 11.58 -24.59 7.12
C SER A 278 11.21 -23.23 7.72
N SER A 279 12.08 -22.22 7.54
CA SER A 279 11.83 -20.85 8.02
C SER A 279 10.57 -20.24 7.38
N TRP A 280 10.32 -20.52 6.10
CA TRP A 280 9.09 -20.09 5.42
C TRP A 280 7.84 -20.76 5.99
N PHE A 281 7.90 -22.08 6.29
CA PHE A 281 6.79 -22.77 6.93
C PHE A 281 6.54 -22.29 8.37
N ASP A 282 7.59 -21.96 9.11
CA ASP A 282 7.46 -21.35 10.44
C ASP A 282 6.72 -20.00 10.35
N PHE A 283 7.08 -19.15 9.36
CA PHE A 283 6.40 -17.89 9.09
C PHE A 283 4.92 -18.10 8.73
N THR A 284 4.65 -18.97 7.76
CA THR A 284 3.27 -19.20 7.31
C THR A 284 2.37 -19.85 8.35
N SER A 285 2.97 -20.49 9.36
CA SER A 285 2.26 -21.11 10.49
C SER A 285 2.05 -20.17 11.68
N LEU A 286 2.44 -18.88 11.58
CA LEU A 286 2.13 -17.90 12.62
C LEU A 286 0.62 -17.69 12.69
N ASP A 287 0.03 -17.95 13.85
CA ASP A 287 -1.42 -17.90 14.07
C ASP A 287 -1.82 -17.06 15.30
N ARG A 288 -0.89 -16.85 16.23
CA ARG A 288 -1.10 -16.05 17.44
C ARG A 288 0.19 -15.49 18.01
N ILE A 289 0.14 -14.23 18.45
CA ILE A 289 1.23 -13.52 19.13
C ILE A 289 0.81 -13.19 20.56
N THR A 290 1.75 -13.22 21.47
CA THR A 290 1.58 -12.85 22.87
C THR A 290 2.61 -11.81 23.30
N ARG A 291 2.31 -11.08 24.37
CA ARG A 291 3.17 -10.04 24.94
C ARG A 291 3.92 -10.55 26.15
N GLU A 292 5.16 -10.10 26.32
CA GLU A 292 5.98 -10.37 27.49
C GLU A 292 6.82 -9.14 27.88
N ASP A 293 7.12 -9.00 29.18
CA ASP A 293 7.89 -7.84 29.68
C ASP A 293 9.40 -7.97 29.42
N LYS A 294 9.88 -9.21 29.27
CA LYS A 294 11.30 -9.53 29.03
C LYS A 294 11.41 -10.60 27.95
N PRO A 295 12.44 -10.54 27.10
CA PRO A 295 12.61 -11.50 26.02
C PRO A 295 12.84 -12.91 26.57
N SER A 296 12.00 -13.88 26.17
CA SER A 296 12.13 -15.30 26.52
C SER A 296 12.94 -16.09 25.49
N SER A 297 13.12 -15.56 24.28
CA SER A 297 13.82 -16.21 23.18
C SER A 297 14.49 -15.23 22.24
N VAL A 298 15.29 -15.74 21.29
CA VAL A 298 15.85 -14.94 20.17
C VAL A 298 14.78 -14.44 19.19
N LEU A 299 13.57 -14.98 19.28
CA LEU A 299 12.41 -14.60 18.48
C LEU A 299 11.42 -13.72 19.29
N SER A 300 11.86 -13.17 20.42
CA SER A 300 11.13 -12.13 21.14
C SER A 300 11.53 -10.77 20.61
N PHE A 301 10.60 -10.03 20.02
CA PHE A 301 10.87 -8.76 19.34
C PHE A 301 10.19 -7.60 20.04
N LYS A 302 10.93 -6.52 20.27
CA LYS A 302 10.40 -5.23 20.70
C LYS A 302 10.37 -4.32 19.49
N ILE A 303 9.18 -3.97 19.00
CA ILE A 303 8.98 -3.34 17.70
C ILE A 303 8.15 -2.07 17.89
N SER A 304 8.72 -0.92 17.52
CA SER A 304 7.96 0.31 17.31
C SER A 304 7.14 0.23 16.02
N SER A 305 6.19 1.12 15.86
CA SER A 305 5.40 1.22 14.63
C SER A 305 5.08 2.66 14.31
N LYS A 306 5.09 2.98 13.00
CA LYS A 306 4.62 4.27 12.50
C LYS A 306 3.11 4.35 12.67
N LYS A 307 2.65 5.25 13.53
CA LYS A 307 1.23 5.50 13.76
C LYS A 307 0.66 6.35 12.63
N ARG A 308 -0.06 5.74 11.73
CA ARG A 308 -0.69 6.40 10.57
C ARG A 308 -2.11 6.79 10.93
N PHE A 309 -2.51 8.02 10.68
CA PHE A 309 -3.89 8.49 10.77
C PHE A 309 -4.16 9.51 9.66
N ILE A 310 -5.42 9.80 9.41
CA ILE A 310 -5.82 10.84 8.46
C ILE A 310 -6.74 11.81 9.17
N ASP A 311 -6.42 13.10 9.06
CA ASP A 311 -7.21 14.21 9.58
C ASP A 311 -7.70 15.08 8.40
N PRO A 312 -8.76 14.66 7.70
CA PRO A 312 -9.18 15.31 6.47
C PRO A 312 -9.76 16.71 6.73
N LEU A 313 -9.67 17.56 5.71
CA LEU A 313 -10.35 18.83 5.69
C LEU A 313 -11.85 18.66 5.50
N VAL A 314 -12.61 19.58 6.08
CA VAL A 314 -14.01 19.86 5.74
C VAL A 314 -14.07 21.19 4.99
N LEU A 315 -14.70 21.20 3.83
CA LEU A 315 -14.75 22.33 2.91
C LEU A 315 -15.15 23.64 3.63
N ASN A 316 -14.29 24.65 3.54
CA ASN A 316 -14.45 25.98 4.16
C ASN A 316 -14.53 25.99 5.70
N GLN A 317 -14.16 24.90 6.38
CA GLN A 317 -14.30 24.81 7.85
C GLN A 317 -13.01 24.43 8.59
N GLY A 318 -12.11 23.64 7.97
CA GLY A 318 -10.85 23.21 8.57
C GLY A 318 -10.77 21.69 8.81
N ARG A 319 -9.80 21.27 9.60
CA ARG A 319 -9.55 19.85 9.94
C ARG A 319 -10.65 19.28 10.80
N ILE A 320 -11.04 18.03 10.52
CA ILE A 320 -12.12 17.38 11.29
C ILE A 320 -11.80 17.22 12.78
N SER A 321 -10.53 17.01 13.13
CA SER A 321 -10.11 16.94 14.54
C SER A 321 -10.28 18.25 15.31
N LEU A 322 -10.33 19.38 14.62
CA LEU A 322 -10.60 20.70 15.24
C LEU A 322 -12.10 21.00 15.32
N LEU A 323 -12.93 20.27 14.57
CA LEU A 323 -14.37 20.49 14.46
C LEU A 323 -15.20 19.50 15.30
N ASP A 324 -14.60 18.36 15.68
CA ASP A 324 -15.29 17.28 16.38
C ASP A 324 -14.44 16.72 17.53
N GLU A 325 -14.95 16.85 18.76
CA GLU A 325 -14.25 16.41 19.98
C GLU A 325 -14.00 14.91 20.04
N GLU A 326 -14.91 14.07 19.51
CA GLU A 326 -14.74 12.62 19.49
C GLU A 326 -13.56 12.23 18.59
N VAL A 327 -13.49 12.81 17.38
CA VAL A 327 -12.37 12.56 16.45
C VAL A 327 -11.05 13.01 17.08
N HIS A 328 -11.02 14.20 17.70
CA HIS A 328 -9.83 14.69 18.38
C HIS A 328 -9.35 13.74 19.46
N LYS A 329 -10.26 13.28 20.32
CA LYS A 329 -9.96 12.37 21.43
C LYS A 329 -9.46 11.01 20.92
N GLU A 330 -10.12 10.42 19.91
CA GLU A 330 -9.73 9.11 19.38
C GLU A 330 -8.36 9.16 18.68
N ILE A 331 -8.06 10.23 17.91
CA ILE A 331 -6.72 10.44 17.32
C ILE A 331 -5.67 10.58 18.43
N SER A 332 -5.93 11.41 19.44
CA SER A 332 -5.00 11.63 20.55
C SER A 332 -4.71 10.34 21.31
N SER A 333 -5.76 9.57 21.63
CA SER A 333 -5.64 8.27 22.31
C SER A 333 -4.80 7.29 21.49
N PHE A 334 -5.03 7.19 20.17
CA PHE A 334 -4.24 6.34 19.30
C PHE A 334 -2.76 6.75 19.27
N LEU A 335 -2.47 8.06 19.23
CA LEU A 335 -1.11 8.56 19.21
C LEU A 335 -0.35 8.33 20.53
N GLU A 336 -1.06 8.22 21.65
CA GLU A 336 -0.50 7.95 22.99
C GLU A 336 -0.23 6.46 23.24
N GLU A 337 -0.74 5.53 22.41
CA GLU A 337 -0.50 4.10 22.59
C GLU A 337 0.99 3.77 22.67
N SER A 338 1.37 2.90 23.62
CA SER A 338 2.75 2.48 23.81
C SER A 338 2.94 1.02 23.37
N PHE A 339 4.10 0.75 22.74
CA PHE A 339 4.54 -0.57 22.33
C PHE A 339 5.78 -1.04 23.13
N ASP A 340 5.87 -0.63 24.41
CA ASP A 340 7.00 -0.89 25.29
C ASP A 340 6.95 -2.29 25.91
N TYR A 341 6.84 -3.32 25.07
CA TYR A 341 6.81 -4.73 25.42
C TYR A 341 7.43 -5.58 24.30
N TYR A 342 7.74 -6.82 24.61
CA TYR A 342 8.20 -7.78 23.60
C TYR A 342 7.03 -8.60 23.07
N LEU A 343 7.12 -8.94 21.80
CA LEU A 343 6.19 -9.83 21.10
C LEU A 343 6.87 -11.18 20.88
N VAL A 344 6.13 -12.24 21.10
CA VAL A 344 6.60 -13.62 20.91
C VAL A 344 5.47 -14.48 20.35
N ARG A 345 5.83 -15.45 19.51
CA ARG A 345 4.88 -16.48 19.04
C ARG A 345 4.32 -17.26 20.24
N ALA A 346 2.99 -17.44 20.30
CA ALA A 346 2.31 -18.16 21.37
C ALA A 346 2.50 -19.68 21.31
#